data_b4d415cbe3eb50826ac4618ea89bc4b3
#
_entry.id   b4d415cbe3eb50826ac4618ea89bc4b3
#
_cell.length_a   1.000
_cell.length_b   1.000
_cell.length_c   1.000
_cell.angle_alpha   90.00
_cell.angle_beta   90.00
_cell.angle_gamma   90.00
#
_symmetry.space_group_name_H-M   'P 1'
#
loop_
_entity.id
_entity.type
_entity.pdbx_description
1 polymer ?
#
loop_
_entity_poly.entity_id
_entity_poly.type
_entity_poly.pdbx_seq_one_letter_code
_entity_poly.pdbx_strand_id
1 'polypeptide(L)'
;MAGAALLLCGALVNAVFGIVAAVLVAAVDSLVHWRIYSTSSVWRRGLRGDERMARLLRLTLERRGHRVLLARTVPEHGSADQLVIGPGGVWLVHNEAWQPDAELSRHGDKLFIDGRTQTKLVRSLTARAEAAAALISERAGTRVEVTPVLAVHGGRLPRRTPFTADGITFAQPFRLIRWMRRNPTAELSADDVESIARAAVHALPIGGRTMPTAA
;
A
#
# COMPACT_ATOMS: atom_id res chain seq x y z
N MET A 1 -16.83 14.42 -62.45
CA MET A 1 -17.73 14.28 -61.24
C MET A 1 -17.26 13.14 -60.33
N ALA A 2 -16.89 11.96 -60.78
CA ALA A 2 -16.42 10.82 -59.91
C ALA A 2 -15.13 11.12 -59.16
N GLY A 3 -14.15 11.82 -59.75
CA GLY A 3 -12.87 12.12 -59.09
C GLY A 3 -12.97 13.07 -57.92
N ALA A 4 -13.89 14.07 -57.98
CA ALA A 4 -14.12 15.00 -56.92
C ALA A 4 -14.82 14.33 -55.72
N ALA A 5 -15.73 13.38 -55.97
CA ALA A 5 -16.37 12.62 -54.92
C ALA A 5 -15.38 11.69 -54.18
N LEU A 6 -14.45 11.12 -54.89
CA LEU A 6 -13.40 10.22 -54.29
C LEU A 6 -12.43 11.01 -53.38
N LEU A 7 -12.04 12.23 -53.82
CA LEU A 7 -11.19 13.14 -53.01
C LEU A 7 -11.90 13.67 -51.76
N LEU A 8 -13.19 14.01 -51.87
CA LEU A 8 -14.00 14.43 -50.72
C LEU A 8 -14.22 13.30 -49.75
N CYS A 9 -14.52 12.10 -50.18
CA CYS A 9 -14.65 10.93 -49.30
C CYS A 9 -13.33 10.58 -48.62
N GLY A 10 -12.19 10.64 -49.34
CA GLY A 10 -10.87 10.39 -48.77
C GLY A 10 -10.48 11.42 -47.71
N ALA A 11 -10.74 12.69 -47.92
CA ALA A 11 -10.46 13.74 -46.96
C ALA A 11 -11.37 13.67 -45.71
N LEU A 12 -12.65 13.32 -45.88
CA LEU A 12 -13.59 13.10 -44.78
C LEU A 12 -13.23 11.89 -43.92
N VAL A 13 -12.84 10.79 -44.54
CA VAL A 13 -12.41 9.54 -43.83
C VAL A 13 -11.14 9.84 -43.02
N ASN A 14 -10.15 10.54 -43.61
CA ASN A 14 -8.94 10.93 -42.89
C ASN A 14 -9.24 11.92 -41.73
N ALA A 15 -10.14 12.87 -41.91
CA ALA A 15 -10.54 13.81 -40.87
C ALA A 15 -11.27 13.10 -39.71
N VAL A 16 -12.21 12.21 -40.03
CA VAL A 16 -12.93 11.43 -39.00
C VAL A 16 -11.97 10.51 -38.24
N PHE A 17 -11.04 9.85 -38.94
CA PHE A 17 -10.03 9.00 -38.31
C PHE A 17 -9.11 9.81 -37.39
N GLY A 18 -8.69 11.01 -37.82
CA GLY A 18 -7.89 11.92 -37.01
C GLY A 18 -8.61 12.40 -35.75
N ILE A 19 -9.90 12.73 -35.85
CA ILE A 19 -10.72 13.15 -34.70
C ILE A 19 -10.92 11.98 -33.72
N VAL A 20 -11.22 10.78 -34.21
CA VAL A 20 -11.39 9.59 -33.37
C VAL A 20 -10.09 9.26 -32.62
N ALA A 21 -8.96 9.31 -33.32
CA ALA A 21 -7.64 9.08 -32.73
C ALA A 21 -7.33 10.13 -31.64
N ALA A 22 -7.58 11.41 -31.91
CA ALA A 22 -7.37 12.50 -30.94
C ALA A 22 -8.26 12.35 -29.71
N VAL A 23 -9.53 11.99 -29.87
CA VAL A 23 -10.46 11.74 -28.76
C VAL A 23 -10.01 10.54 -27.92
N LEU A 24 -9.54 9.45 -28.54
CA LEU A 24 -9.01 8.30 -27.83
C LEU A 24 -7.76 8.65 -27.03
N VAL A 25 -6.82 9.38 -27.60
CA VAL A 25 -5.60 9.83 -26.90
C VAL A 25 -5.98 10.75 -25.73
N ALA A 26 -6.87 11.72 -25.95
CA ALA A 26 -7.34 12.61 -24.88
C ALA A 26 -8.09 11.85 -23.77
N ALA A 27 -8.89 10.85 -24.12
CA ALA A 27 -9.59 10.02 -23.15
C ALA A 27 -8.62 9.16 -22.32
N VAL A 28 -7.61 8.56 -22.97
CA VAL A 28 -6.56 7.80 -22.28
C VAL A 28 -5.73 8.71 -21.38
N ASP A 29 -5.32 9.88 -21.87
CA ASP A 29 -4.56 10.85 -21.08
C ASP A 29 -5.37 11.37 -19.89
N SER A 30 -6.64 11.72 -20.11
CA SER A 30 -7.56 12.12 -19.05
C SER A 30 -7.77 11.02 -18.02
N LEU A 31 -7.91 9.77 -18.45
CA LEU A 31 -8.06 8.61 -17.55
C LEU A 31 -6.80 8.36 -16.73
N VAL A 32 -5.64 8.49 -17.35
CA VAL A 32 -4.33 8.35 -16.68
C VAL A 32 -4.14 9.49 -15.66
N HIS A 33 -4.40 10.73 -16.07
CA HIS A 33 -4.35 11.91 -15.20
C HIS A 33 -5.36 11.79 -14.05
N TRP A 34 -6.61 11.46 -14.34
CA TRP A 34 -7.62 11.24 -13.32
C TRP A 34 -7.24 10.13 -12.34
N ARG A 35 -6.64 9.04 -12.83
CA ARG A 35 -6.17 7.93 -12.00
C ARG A 35 -5.01 8.34 -11.10
N ILE A 36 -4.07 9.13 -11.61
CA ILE A 36 -2.94 9.67 -10.83
C ILE A 36 -3.43 10.71 -9.81
N TYR A 37 -4.25 11.67 -10.23
CA TYR A 37 -4.77 12.72 -9.35
C TYR A 37 -5.81 12.22 -8.34
N SER A 38 -6.71 11.34 -8.73
CA SER A 38 -7.70 10.78 -7.82
C SER A 38 -7.05 9.92 -6.73
N THR A 39 -5.97 9.21 -7.08
CA THR A 39 -5.21 8.44 -6.09
C THR A 39 -4.53 9.38 -5.08
N SER A 40 -3.88 10.44 -5.53
CA SER A 40 -3.14 11.37 -4.65
C SER A 40 -4.04 12.26 -3.80
N SER A 41 -5.13 12.80 -4.36
CA SER A 41 -6.05 13.71 -3.66
C SER A 41 -6.91 13.01 -2.61
N VAL A 42 -7.23 11.74 -2.83
CA VAL A 42 -8.02 10.93 -1.89
C VAL A 42 -7.17 10.49 -0.70
N TRP A 43 -5.88 10.27 -0.91
CA TRP A 43 -4.95 9.86 0.14
C TRP A 43 -4.51 11.02 1.04
N ARG A 44 -4.45 12.25 0.53
CA ARG A 44 -4.19 13.45 1.33
C ARG A 44 -5.22 13.70 2.44
N ARG A 45 -6.41 13.13 2.38
CA ARG A 45 -7.44 13.23 3.42
C ARG A 45 -7.40 12.10 4.45
N GLY A 46 -6.32 11.34 4.54
CA GLY A 46 -6.00 10.34 5.56
C GLY A 46 -7.03 9.21 5.71
N LEU A 47 -8.25 9.56 6.08
CA LEU A 47 -9.33 8.64 6.43
C LEU A 47 -9.76 7.67 5.32
N ARG A 48 -9.76 8.11 4.07
CA ARG A 48 -10.22 7.28 2.94
C ARG A 48 -9.15 6.33 2.40
N GLY A 49 -7.89 6.63 2.69
CA GLY A 49 -6.76 5.80 2.30
C GLY A 49 -6.73 4.49 3.06
N ASP A 50 -6.78 4.57 4.38
CA ASP A 50 -6.77 3.42 5.27
C ASP A 50 -7.97 2.51 5.05
N GLU A 51 -9.17 3.09 4.83
CA GLU A 51 -10.37 2.32 4.54
C GLU A 51 -10.30 1.57 3.20
N ARG A 52 -9.70 2.20 2.17
CA ARG A 52 -9.49 1.54 0.87
C ARG A 52 -8.47 0.42 0.97
N MET A 53 -7.36 0.66 1.66
CA MET A 53 -6.35 -0.38 1.90
C MET A 53 -6.94 -1.51 2.71
N ALA A 54 -7.68 -1.21 3.77
CA ALA A 54 -8.38 -2.20 4.58
C ALA A 54 -9.36 -3.04 3.76
N ARG A 55 -10.18 -2.39 2.92
CA ARG A 55 -11.11 -3.08 2.01
C ARG A 55 -10.35 -3.95 1.01
N LEU A 56 -9.26 -3.45 0.45
CA LEU A 56 -8.44 -4.19 -0.51
C LEU A 56 -7.80 -5.42 0.14
N LEU A 57 -7.22 -5.28 1.33
CA LEU A 57 -6.65 -6.39 2.10
C LEU A 57 -7.71 -7.45 2.42
N ARG A 58 -8.89 -7.04 2.93
CA ARG A 58 -9.98 -7.97 3.23
C ARG A 58 -10.44 -8.73 1.99
N LEU A 59 -10.77 -8.03 0.91
CA LEU A 59 -11.27 -8.66 -0.32
C LEU A 59 -10.26 -9.64 -0.94
N THR A 60 -8.96 -9.37 -0.81
CA THR A 60 -7.93 -10.16 -1.48
C THR A 60 -7.31 -11.25 -0.61
N LEU A 61 -7.24 -11.05 0.71
CA LEU A 61 -6.51 -11.91 1.62
C LEU A 61 -7.43 -12.73 2.56
N GLU A 62 -8.57 -12.19 3.04
CA GLU A 62 -9.43 -12.93 3.97
C GLU A 62 -9.98 -14.22 3.35
N ARG A 63 -10.36 -14.18 2.06
CA ARG A 63 -10.79 -15.39 1.32
C ARG A 63 -9.69 -16.45 1.16
N ARG A 64 -8.47 -16.13 1.57
CA ARG A 64 -7.28 -16.99 1.47
C ARG A 64 -6.71 -17.35 2.85
N GLY A 65 -7.57 -17.36 3.86
CA GLY A 65 -7.19 -17.76 5.22
C GLY A 65 -6.38 -16.71 5.99
N HIS A 66 -6.43 -15.43 5.58
CA HIS A 66 -5.81 -14.37 6.36
C HIS A 66 -6.84 -13.69 7.26
N ARG A 67 -6.36 -13.08 8.36
CA ARG A 67 -7.11 -12.18 9.23
C ARG A 67 -6.54 -10.78 9.13
N VAL A 68 -7.41 -9.78 8.95
CA VAL A 68 -7.02 -8.37 8.82
C VAL A 68 -7.59 -7.60 10.00
N LEU A 69 -6.73 -7.18 10.91
CA LEU A 69 -7.09 -6.37 12.07
C LEU A 69 -6.76 -4.91 11.76
N LEU A 70 -7.72 -4.01 12.03
CA LEU A 70 -7.61 -2.59 11.71
C LEU A 70 -7.39 -1.75 12.95
N ALA A 71 -6.68 -0.62 12.78
CA ALA A 71 -6.52 0.44 13.76
C ALA A 71 -6.15 -0.09 15.16
N ARG A 72 -5.06 -0.85 15.25
CA ARG A 72 -4.57 -1.38 16.52
C ARG A 72 -3.56 -0.42 17.15
N THR A 73 -3.65 -0.24 18.47
CA THR A 73 -2.66 0.53 19.21
C THR A 73 -1.58 -0.42 19.73
N VAL A 74 -0.34 -0.08 19.44
CA VAL A 74 0.82 -0.68 20.09
C VAL A 74 1.22 0.28 21.23
N PRO A 75 1.10 -0.13 22.48
CA PRO A 75 1.42 0.74 23.63
C PRO A 75 2.81 1.38 23.48
N GLU A 76 2.93 2.66 23.81
CA GLU A 76 4.15 3.46 23.69
C GLU A 76 4.70 3.67 22.26
N HIS A 77 4.23 2.90 21.28
CA HIS A 77 4.74 2.93 19.90
C HIS A 77 3.72 3.48 18.89
N GLY A 78 2.51 3.83 19.34
CA GLY A 78 1.47 4.45 18.52
C GLY A 78 0.58 3.46 17.77
N SER A 79 -0.14 3.94 16.76
CA SER A 79 -1.12 3.14 16.03
C SER A 79 -0.50 2.34 14.89
N ALA A 80 -0.97 1.12 14.71
CA ALA A 80 -0.77 0.30 13.54
C ALA A 80 -2.03 0.38 12.67
N ASP A 81 -1.88 0.78 11.41
CA ASP A 81 -3.03 0.96 10.51
C ASP A 81 -3.72 -0.37 10.24
N GLN A 82 -2.95 -1.38 9.83
CA GLN A 82 -3.45 -2.73 9.66
C GLN A 82 -2.41 -3.76 10.13
N LEU A 83 -2.91 -4.82 10.77
CA LEU A 83 -2.16 -6.04 11.06
C LEU A 83 -2.75 -7.17 10.23
N VAL A 84 -1.95 -7.78 9.39
CA VAL A 84 -2.35 -8.89 8.52
C VAL A 84 -1.71 -10.17 9.04
N ILE A 85 -2.52 -11.15 9.37
CA ILE A 85 -2.08 -12.46 9.89
C ILE A 85 -2.55 -13.51 8.89
N GLY A 86 -1.67 -14.34 8.39
CA GLY A 86 -2.01 -15.34 7.38
C GLY A 86 -1.03 -16.48 7.30
N PRO A 87 -1.29 -17.47 6.44
CA PRO A 87 -0.46 -18.67 6.32
C PRO A 87 1.01 -18.39 6.06
N GLY A 88 1.33 -17.25 5.44
CA GLY A 88 2.71 -16.87 5.13
C GLY A 88 3.38 -15.99 6.19
N GLY A 89 2.74 -15.69 7.32
CA GLY A 89 3.31 -14.89 8.40
C GLY A 89 2.41 -13.77 8.91
N VAL A 90 3.02 -12.84 9.66
CA VAL A 90 2.34 -11.68 10.24
C VAL A 90 3.00 -10.40 9.75
N TRP A 91 2.20 -9.48 9.19
CA TRP A 91 2.70 -8.22 8.66
C TRP A 91 1.99 -7.04 9.32
N LEU A 92 2.79 -6.06 9.73
CA LEU A 92 2.31 -4.76 10.17
C LEU A 92 2.37 -3.80 9.00
N VAL A 93 1.21 -3.46 8.45
CA VAL A 93 1.10 -2.59 7.29
C VAL A 93 0.91 -1.16 7.77
N HIS A 94 1.80 -0.27 7.36
CA HIS A 94 1.69 1.16 7.55
C HIS A 94 1.37 1.83 6.21
N ASN A 95 0.44 2.78 6.23
CA ASN A 95 0.05 3.53 5.03
C ASN A 95 0.66 4.91 5.08
N GLU A 96 1.42 5.26 4.05
CA GLU A 96 2.02 6.58 3.95
C GLU A 96 1.67 7.24 2.63
N ALA A 97 1.23 8.49 2.70
CA ALA A 97 0.83 9.26 1.53
C ALA A 97 1.80 10.41 1.30
N TRP A 98 2.60 10.31 0.25
CA TRP A 98 3.49 11.39 -0.17
C TRP A 98 2.91 12.21 -1.33
N GLN A 99 3.49 13.38 -1.55
CA GLN A 99 3.15 14.20 -2.71
C GLN A 99 3.45 13.43 -4.01
N PRO A 100 2.71 13.65 -5.09
CA PRO A 100 2.88 12.91 -6.34
C PRO A 100 4.26 13.05 -6.99
N ASP A 101 4.96 14.14 -6.68
CA ASP A 101 6.30 14.49 -7.14
C ASP A 101 7.42 14.01 -6.20
N ALA A 102 7.08 13.62 -4.97
CA ALA A 102 8.07 13.09 -4.02
C ALA A 102 8.75 11.84 -4.60
N GLU A 103 10.06 11.84 -4.64
CA GLU A 103 10.87 10.76 -5.18
C GLU A 103 11.38 9.85 -4.06
N LEU A 104 10.90 8.60 -4.07
CA LEU A 104 11.39 7.57 -3.16
C LEU A 104 12.53 6.82 -3.84
N SER A 105 13.66 6.75 -3.17
CA SER A 105 14.84 6.06 -3.67
C SER A 105 15.55 5.27 -2.57
N ARG A 106 16.37 4.32 -2.99
CA ARG A 106 17.24 3.54 -2.12
C ARG A 106 18.69 3.77 -2.52
N HIS A 107 19.52 4.15 -1.55
CA HIS A 107 20.96 4.23 -1.72
C HIS A 107 21.64 3.34 -0.68
N GLY A 108 22.35 2.32 -1.15
CA GLY A 108 22.75 1.21 -0.30
C GLY A 108 21.52 0.50 0.23
N ASP A 109 21.39 0.40 1.55
CA ASP A 109 20.22 -0.19 2.22
C ASP A 109 19.32 0.88 2.88
N LYS A 110 19.55 2.17 2.65
CA LYS A 110 18.81 3.26 3.29
C LYS A 110 17.73 3.83 2.39
N LEU A 111 16.58 4.18 3.03
CA LEU A 111 15.49 4.90 2.38
C LEU A 111 15.79 6.40 2.30
N PHE A 112 15.57 6.96 1.12
CA PHE A 112 15.61 8.41 0.86
C PHE A 112 14.27 8.85 0.24
N ILE A 113 13.81 10.03 0.68
CA ILE A 113 12.67 10.74 0.07
C ILE A 113 13.16 12.15 -0.24
N ASP A 114 13.10 12.54 -1.50
CA ASP A 114 13.61 13.82 -2.00
C ASP A 114 15.06 14.10 -1.54
N GLY A 115 15.91 13.06 -1.62
CA GLY A 115 17.31 13.12 -1.22
C GLY A 115 17.58 13.14 0.29
N ARG A 116 16.53 13.07 1.14
CA ARG A 116 16.66 13.08 2.60
C ARG A 116 16.42 11.68 3.19
N THR A 117 17.28 11.27 4.11
CA THR A 117 17.11 9.97 4.81
C THR A 117 15.87 9.95 5.69
N GLN A 118 15.19 8.81 5.72
CA GLN A 118 13.97 8.60 6.52
C GLN A 118 14.20 7.72 7.75
N THR A 119 15.34 7.87 8.38
CA THR A 119 15.75 7.03 9.53
C THR A 119 14.76 7.05 10.69
N LYS A 120 14.10 8.19 10.97
CA LYS A 120 13.09 8.28 12.04
C LYS A 120 11.86 7.43 11.72
N LEU A 121 11.35 7.51 10.49
CA LEU A 121 10.21 6.72 10.03
C LEU A 121 10.52 5.23 10.13
N VAL A 122 11.67 4.82 9.59
CA VAL A 122 12.11 3.43 9.62
C VAL A 122 12.21 2.91 11.05
N ARG A 123 12.93 3.60 11.93
CA ARG A 123 13.06 3.21 13.34
C ARG A 123 11.71 3.10 14.05
N SER A 124 10.80 4.04 13.82
CA SER A 124 9.47 4.00 14.42
C SER A 124 8.66 2.79 13.96
N LEU A 125 8.75 2.43 12.68
CA LEU A 125 8.04 1.27 12.14
C LEU A 125 8.63 -0.04 12.63
N THR A 126 9.96 -0.16 12.68
CA THR A 126 10.66 -1.34 13.20
C THR A 126 10.34 -1.53 14.68
N ALA A 127 10.52 -0.50 15.51
CA ALA A 127 10.22 -0.58 16.94
C ALA A 127 8.75 -0.95 17.21
N ARG A 128 7.83 -0.42 16.40
CA ARG A 128 6.40 -0.76 16.51
C ARG A 128 6.13 -2.23 16.16
N ALA A 129 6.79 -2.76 15.12
CA ALA A 129 6.64 -4.15 14.73
C ALA A 129 7.23 -5.09 15.78
N GLU A 130 8.39 -4.76 16.34
CA GLU A 130 9.05 -5.52 17.43
C GLU A 130 8.19 -5.52 18.71
N ALA A 131 7.66 -4.37 19.11
CA ALA A 131 6.76 -4.27 20.26
C ALA A 131 5.46 -5.06 20.05
N ALA A 132 4.87 -4.97 18.85
CA ALA A 132 3.69 -5.77 18.51
C ALA A 132 4.00 -7.26 18.55
N ALA A 133 5.15 -7.68 18.02
CA ALA A 133 5.62 -9.07 18.05
C ALA A 133 5.77 -9.60 19.49
N ALA A 134 6.38 -8.81 20.38
CA ALA A 134 6.56 -9.16 21.78
C ALA A 134 5.21 -9.36 22.49
N LEU A 135 4.30 -8.38 22.38
CA LEU A 135 2.99 -8.44 23.01
C LEU A 135 2.13 -9.59 22.50
N ILE A 136 2.14 -9.83 21.19
CA ILE A 136 1.40 -10.94 20.58
C ILE A 136 1.99 -12.27 21.01
N SER A 137 3.32 -12.41 21.02
CA SER A 137 4.02 -13.63 21.43
C SER A 137 3.73 -14.00 22.88
N GLU A 138 3.79 -13.03 23.78
CA GLU A 138 3.43 -13.20 25.20
C GLU A 138 2.01 -13.75 25.35
N ARG A 139 1.07 -13.16 24.61
CA ARG A 139 -0.34 -13.53 24.70
C ARG A 139 -0.66 -14.86 23.99
N ALA A 140 0.04 -15.16 22.90
CA ALA A 140 -0.12 -16.42 22.15
C ALA A 140 0.58 -17.61 22.80
N GLY A 141 1.54 -17.37 23.70
CA GLY A 141 2.39 -18.42 24.30
C GLY A 141 3.38 -19.04 23.31
N THR A 142 3.58 -18.42 22.16
CA THR A 142 4.52 -18.86 21.12
C THR A 142 5.18 -17.65 20.46
N ARG A 143 6.40 -17.85 19.95
CA ARG A 143 7.12 -16.78 19.26
C ARG A 143 6.43 -16.41 17.95
N VAL A 144 6.05 -15.15 17.83
CA VAL A 144 5.44 -14.57 16.64
C VAL A 144 6.35 -13.45 16.12
N GLU A 145 6.77 -13.56 14.86
CA GLU A 145 7.52 -12.51 14.19
C GLU A 145 6.56 -11.60 13.41
N VAL A 146 6.72 -10.30 13.54
CA VAL A 146 5.90 -9.31 12.84
C VAL A 146 6.79 -8.52 11.89
N THR A 147 6.52 -8.64 10.59
CA THR A 147 7.29 -7.98 9.54
C THR A 147 6.68 -6.61 9.21
N PRO A 148 7.42 -5.50 9.40
CA PRO A 148 6.94 -4.18 9.01
C PRO A 148 6.96 -4.03 7.49
N VAL A 149 5.87 -3.51 6.92
CA VAL A 149 5.74 -3.21 5.50
C VAL A 149 5.04 -1.87 5.32
N LEU A 150 5.38 -1.15 4.25
CA LEU A 150 4.84 0.17 4.01
C LEU A 150 4.14 0.25 2.66
N ALA A 151 2.84 0.55 2.71
CA ALA A 151 2.02 0.82 1.54
C ALA A 151 2.16 2.29 1.12
N VAL A 152 2.76 2.51 -0.02
CA VAL A 152 3.02 3.84 -0.57
C VAL A 152 1.84 4.32 -1.39
N HIS A 153 1.27 5.44 -0.96
CA HIS A 153 0.17 6.11 -1.64
C HIS A 153 0.63 7.46 -2.19
N GLY A 154 0.76 7.56 -3.50
CA GLY A 154 1.41 8.71 -4.14
C GLY A 154 2.93 8.55 -4.18
N GLY A 155 3.62 9.61 -4.61
CA GLY A 155 5.07 9.58 -4.79
C GLY A 155 5.54 8.73 -5.98
N ARG A 156 6.80 8.95 -6.35
CA ARG A 156 7.47 8.23 -7.43
C ARG A 156 8.33 7.13 -6.82
N LEU A 157 7.88 5.91 -6.98
CA LEU A 157 8.64 4.72 -6.59
C LEU A 157 9.64 4.33 -7.67
N PRO A 158 10.78 3.72 -7.31
CA PRO A 158 11.69 3.13 -8.27
C PRO A 158 10.98 2.18 -9.25
N ARG A 159 11.48 2.08 -10.48
CA ARG A 159 10.88 1.18 -11.50
C ARG A 159 10.79 -0.27 -11.04
N ARG A 160 11.78 -0.72 -10.25
CA ARG A 160 11.77 -2.06 -9.64
C ARG A 160 11.12 -1.98 -8.26
N THR A 161 9.81 -2.17 -8.20
CA THR A 161 9.03 -2.28 -6.96
C THR A 161 8.34 -3.64 -6.89
N PRO A 162 8.20 -4.24 -5.72
CA PRO A 162 8.60 -3.79 -4.37
C PRO A 162 10.11 -3.62 -4.22
N PHE A 163 10.55 -2.73 -3.32
CA PHE A 163 11.94 -2.64 -2.92
C PHE A 163 12.04 -2.63 -1.39
N THR A 164 13.16 -3.14 -0.86
CA THR A 164 13.42 -3.19 0.58
C THR A 164 14.54 -2.21 0.90
N ALA A 165 14.35 -1.40 1.94
CA ALA A 165 15.36 -0.52 2.50
C ALA A 165 15.24 -0.54 4.02
N ASP A 166 16.36 -0.56 4.72
CA ASP A 166 16.43 -0.64 6.19
C ASP A 166 15.56 -1.78 6.77
N GLY A 167 15.44 -2.92 6.09
CA GLY A 167 14.62 -4.06 6.50
C GLY A 167 13.11 -3.93 6.26
N ILE A 168 12.63 -2.79 5.75
CA ILE A 168 11.22 -2.55 5.46
C ILE A 168 10.96 -2.65 3.96
N THR A 169 9.88 -3.33 3.58
CA THR A 169 9.46 -3.42 2.18
C THR A 169 8.46 -2.32 1.84
N PHE A 170 8.76 -1.59 0.77
CA PHE A 170 7.98 -0.48 0.23
C PHE A 170 7.35 -0.87 -1.10
N ALA A 171 6.05 -0.69 -1.22
CA ALA A 171 5.34 -0.91 -2.48
C ALA A 171 4.02 -0.16 -2.55
N GLN A 172 3.50 0.01 -3.76
CA GLN A 172 2.11 0.38 -3.95
C GLN A 172 1.16 -0.71 -3.41
N PRO A 173 -0.06 -0.39 -2.95
CA PRO A 173 -0.97 -1.32 -2.28
C PRO A 173 -1.13 -2.69 -2.97
N PHE A 174 -1.46 -2.71 -4.26
CA PHE A 174 -1.62 -3.97 -5.00
C PHE A 174 -0.34 -4.80 -5.12
N ARG A 175 0.80 -4.12 -5.31
CA ARG A 175 2.11 -4.78 -5.40
C ARG A 175 2.54 -5.32 -4.05
N LEU A 176 2.23 -4.59 -2.96
CA LEU A 176 2.51 -5.02 -1.60
C LEU A 176 1.76 -6.32 -1.26
N ILE A 177 0.45 -6.37 -1.55
CA ILE A 177 -0.35 -7.58 -1.32
C ILE A 177 0.18 -8.78 -2.12
N ARG A 178 0.55 -8.54 -3.38
CA ARG A 178 1.15 -9.59 -4.22
C ARG A 178 2.49 -10.05 -3.68
N TRP A 179 3.29 -9.12 -3.12
CA TRP A 179 4.59 -9.41 -2.52
C TRP A 179 4.43 -10.25 -1.24
N MET A 180 3.56 -9.86 -0.31
CA MET A 180 3.27 -10.60 0.92
C MET A 180 2.90 -12.06 0.62
N ARG A 181 2.09 -12.28 -0.42
CA ARG A 181 1.71 -13.64 -0.85
C ARG A 181 2.85 -14.47 -1.44
N ARG A 182 3.88 -13.84 -1.99
CA ARG A 182 5.01 -14.50 -2.67
C ARG A 182 6.24 -14.62 -1.80
N ASN A 183 6.29 -13.90 -0.70
CA ASN A 183 7.41 -13.85 0.21
C ASN A 183 6.92 -14.16 1.63
N PRO A 184 6.58 -15.42 1.91
CA PRO A 184 6.20 -15.82 3.26
C PRO A 184 7.39 -15.61 4.20
N THR A 185 7.10 -15.14 5.42
CA THR A 185 8.08 -14.97 6.51
C THR A 185 7.95 -16.08 7.55
N ALA A 186 6.86 -16.84 7.50
CA ALA A 186 6.60 -18.02 8.32
C ALA A 186 5.67 -18.98 7.58
N GLU A 187 5.54 -20.19 8.08
CA GLU A 187 4.52 -21.16 7.67
C GLU A 187 3.59 -21.40 8.85
N LEU A 188 2.38 -20.84 8.76
CA LEU A 188 1.36 -20.91 9.81
C LEU A 188 0.17 -21.76 9.33
N SER A 189 -0.24 -22.69 10.18
CA SER A 189 -1.49 -23.43 9.96
C SER A 189 -2.72 -22.54 10.13
N ALA A 190 -3.89 -22.99 9.73
CA ALA A 190 -5.13 -22.26 9.94
C ALA A 190 -5.42 -22.02 11.44
N ASP A 191 -5.08 -22.99 12.29
CA ASP A 191 -5.25 -22.88 13.74
C ASP A 191 -4.26 -21.89 14.35
N ASP A 192 -3.01 -21.84 13.86
CA ASP A 192 -2.02 -20.84 14.26
C ASP A 192 -2.51 -19.42 13.90
N VAL A 193 -2.99 -19.23 12.67
CA VAL A 193 -3.52 -17.94 12.21
C VAL A 193 -4.65 -17.46 13.12
N GLU A 194 -5.58 -18.35 13.49
CA GLU A 194 -6.71 -18.00 14.35
C GLU A 194 -6.27 -17.75 15.81
N SER A 195 -5.31 -18.53 16.31
CA SER A 195 -4.74 -18.36 17.66
C SER A 195 -4.00 -17.02 17.76
N ILE A 196 -3.12 -16.74 16.80
CA ILE A 196 -2.36 -15.47 16.74
C ILE A 196 -3.30 -14.29 16.57
N ALA A 197 -4.36 -14.41 15.75
CA ALA A 197 -5.34 -13.35 15.56
C ALA A 197 -6.10 -13.03 16.87
N ARG A 198 -6.51 -14.04 17.63
CA ARG A 198 -7.12 -13.84 18.94
C ARG A 198 -6.14 -13.20 19.94
N ALA A 199 -4.91 -13.67 19.99
CA ALA A 199 -3.87 -13.08 20.82
C ALA A 199 -3.65 -11.61 20.47
N ALA A 200 -3.54 -11.27 19.18
CA ALA A 200 -3.38 -9.90 18.70
C ALA A 200 -4.56 -8.99 19.05
N VAL A 201 -5.81 -9.50 18.98
CA VAL A 201 -7.00 -8.74 19.39
C VAL A 201 -6.95 -8.37 20.88
N HIS A 202 -6.47 -9.27 21.72
CA HIS A 202 -6.36 -9.04 23.16
C HIS A 202 -5.13 -8.21 23.56
N ALA A 203 -4.00 -8.41 22.88
CA ALA A 203 -2.76 -7.71 23.18
C ALA A 203 -2.74 -6.26 22.66
N LEU A 204 -3.40 -6.02 21.52
CA LEU A 204 -3.40 -4.73 20.85
C LEU A 204 -4.83 -4.15 20.82
N PRO A 205 -5.19 -3.24 21.73
CA PRO A 205 -6.52 -2.64 21.76
C PRO A 205 -6.79 -1.83 20.49
N ILE A 206 -8.07 -1.62 20.19
CA ILE A 206 -8.48 -0.72 19.11
C ILE A 206 -8.11 0.71 19.51
N GLY A 207 -7.25 1.33 18.73
CA GLY A 207 -6.85 2.72 18.93
C GLY A 207 -7.90 3.68 18.39
N GLY A 208 -8.27 4.68 19.21
CA GLY A 208 -8.85 5.88 18.64
C GLY A 208 -7.81 6.56 17.74
N ARG A 209 -8.21 6.94 16.52
CA ARG A 209 -7.34 7.70 15.62
C ARG A 209 -6.92 9.00 16.31
N THR A 210 -5.66 9.10 16.68
CA THR A 210 -5.08 10.41 16.96
C THR A 210 -5.02 11.15 15.62
N MET A 211 -5.88 12.17 15.47
CA MET A 211 -5.74 13.15 14.39
C MET A 211 -4.31 13.69 14.44
N PRO A 212 -3.57 13.74 13.33
CA PRO A 212 -2.32 14.48 13.32
C PRO A 212 -2.65 15.92 13.65
N THR A 213 -2.12 16.41 14.76
CA THR A 213 -2.14 17.83 15.09
C THR A 213 -1.38 18.52 13.98
N ALA A 214 -2.10 19.35 13.20
CA ALA A 214 -1.48 20.20 12.21
C ALA A 214 -0.51 21.15 12.94
N ALA A 215 0.79 21.01 12.65
CA ALA A 215 1.82 21.98 12.97
C ALA A 215 2.18 22.77 11.72
#